data_dfeb25fa9c367f15ad9630e22495debb
#
_entry.id   dfeb25fa9c367f15ad9630e22495debb
#
_cell.length_a   1.000
_cell.length_b   1.000
_cell.length_c   1.000
_cell.angle_alpha   90.00
_cell.angle_beta   90.00
_cell.angle_gamma   90.00
#
_symmetry.space_group_name_H-M   'P 1'
#
loop_
_entity.id
_entity.type
_entity.pdbx_description
1 polymer ?
#
loop_
_entity_poly.entity_id
_entity_poly.type
_entity_poly.pdbx_seq_one_letter_code
_entity_poly.pdbx_strand_id
1 'polypeptide(L)' 'MIPVTILLDPAAVSFYAHIATAANRTLEQVLSDALFKLAGELSLEALGSKE' A
#
# COMPACT_ATOMS: atom_id res chain seq x y z
N MET A 1 -4.45 16.01 0.16
CA MET A 1 -4.34 14.62 -0.31
C MET A 1 -5.13 14.44 -1.60
N ILE A 2 -4.56 13.75 -2.54
CA ILE A 2 -5.19 13.56 -3.85
C ILE A 2 -5.85 12.19 -3.90
N PRO A 3 -7.15 12.12 -4.13
CA PRO A 3 -7.83 10.82 -4.22
C PRO A 3 -7.45 10.12 -5.52
N VAL A 4 -7.21 8.83 -5.40
CA VAL A 4 -6.86 7.99 -6.53
C VAL A 4 -7.69 6.73 -6.47
N THR A 5 -8.24 6.33 -7.62
CA THR A 5 -9.04 5.13 -7.69
C THR A 5 -8.27 4.05 -8.42
N ILE A 6 -8.17 2.88 -7.80
CA ILE A 6 -7.51 1.74 -8.41
C ILE A 6 -8.40 0.53 -8.27
N LEU A 7 -8.18 -0.45 -9.14
CA LEU A 7 -8.90 -1.70 -9.10
C LEU A 7 -8.08 -2.71 -8.31
N LEU A 8 -8.69 -3.33 -7.31
CA LEU A 8 -8.02 -4.30 -6.49
C LEU A 8 -8.68 -5.66 -6.63
N ASP A 9 -7.87 -6.69 -6.58
CA ASP A 9 -8.33 -8.05 -6.51
C ASP A 9 -9.17 -8.23 -5.23
N PRO A 10 -10.32 -8.92 -5.30
CA PRO A 10 -11.09 -9.15 -4.07
C PRO A 10 -10.28 -9.81 -2.97
N ALA A 11 -9.38 -10.72 -3.34
CA ALA A 11 -8.52 -11.37 -2.34
C ALA A 11 -7.61 -10.38 -1.65
N ALA A 12 -7.08 -9.42 -2.41
CA ALA A 12 -6.22 -8.39 -1.83
C ALA A 12 -6.99 -7.47 -0.90
N VAL A 13 -8.20 -7.10 -1.30
CA VAL A 13 -9.05 -6.25 -0.46
C VAL A 13 -9.34 -6.95 0.86
N SER A 14 -9.70 -8.22 0.80
CA SER A 14 -10.01 -8.98 2.00
C SER A 14 -8.80 -9.07 2.93
N PHE A 15 -7.64 -9.31 2.35
CA PHE A 15 -6.39 -9.41 3.09
C PHE A 15 -6.09 -8.12 3.84
N TYR A 16 -6.14 -7.00 3.13
CA TYR A 16 -5.85 -5.71 3.75
C TYR A 16 -6.92 -5.28 4.73
N ALA A 17 -8.18 -5.67 4.49
CA ALA A 17 -9.25 -5.38 5.44
C ALA A 17 -9.01 -6.08 6.77
N HIS A 18 -8.53 -7.32 6.73
CA HIS A 18 -8.18 -8.04 7.95
C HIS A 18 -7.06 -7.37 8.70
N ILE A 19 -6.05 -6.91 7.97
CA ILE A 19 -4.93 -6.20 8.58
C ILE A 19 -5.41 -4.90 9.22
N ALA A 20 -6.27 -4.18 8.54
CA ALA A 20 -6.80 -2.93 9.06
C ALA A 20 -7.55 -3.16 10.36
N THR A 21 -8.38 -4.18 10.40
CA THR A 21 -9.14 -4.51 11.60
C THR A 21 -8.20 -4.86 12.75
N ALA A 22 -7.22 -5.70 12.47
CA ALA A 22 -6.27 -6.14 13.50
C ALA A 22 -5.45 -4.97 14.04
N ALA A 23 -5.12 -4.02 13.18
CA ALA A 23 -4.32 -2.86 13.58
C ALA A 23 -5.18 -1.71 14.09
N ASN A 24 -6.50 -1.87 14.07
CA ASN A 24 -7.43 -0.83 14.51
C ASN A 24 -7.27 0.44 13.68
N ARG A 25 -7.15 0.27 12.37
CA ARG A 25 -7.00 1.37 11.43
C ARG A 25 -8.03 1.21 10.32
N THR A 26 -8.22 2.27 9.55
CA THR A 26 -9.11 2.17 8.39
C THR A 26 -8.38 1.49 7.26
N LEU A 27 -9.17 0.93 6.33
CA LEU A 27 -8.60 0.30 5.16
C LEU A 27 -7.79 1.31 4.34
N GLU A 28 -8.31 2.51 4.22
CA GLU A 28 -7.61 3.56 3.49
C GLU A 28 -6.26 3.88 4.09
N GLN A 29 -6.18 3.90 5.42
CA GLN A 29 -4.91 4.18 6.08
C GLN A 29 -3.90 3.08 5.81
N VAL A 30 -4.35 1.82 5.86
CA VAL A 30 -3.46 0.69 5.61
C VAL A 30 -2.97 0.71 4.18
N LEU A 31 -3.87 0.95 3.23
CA LEU A 31 -3.49 0.98 1.83
C LEU A 31 -2.56 2.15 1.53
N SER A 32 -2.83 3.30 2.13
CA SER A 32 -1.97 4.46 1.94
C SER A 32 -0.56 4.18 2.46
N ASP A 33 -0.45 3.56 3.62
CA ASP A 33 0.84 3.19 4.19
C ASP A 33 1.56 2.19 3.31
N ALA A 34 0.83 1.21 2.80
CA ALA A 34 1.42 0.19 1.94
C ALA A 34 1.98 0.80 0.67
N LEU A 35 1.22 1.71 0.08
CA LEU A 35 1.66 2.37 -1.14
C LEU A 35 2.87 3.25 -0.89
N PHE A 36 2.88 3.94 0.23
CA PHE A 36 4.01 4.80 0.58
C PHE A 36 5.28 3.97 0.77
N LYS A 37 5.14 2.86 1.47
CA LYS A 37 6.26 1.96 1.69
C LYS A 37 6.78 1.39 0.38
N LEU A 38 5.86 0.96 -0.48
CA LEU A 38 6.24 0.40 -1.77
C LEU A 38 6.92 1.45 -2.63
N ALA A 39 6.43 2.67 -2.59
CA ALA A 39 7.05 3.75 -3.33
C ALA A 39 8.49 3.97 -2.88
N GLY A 40 8.72 3.90 -1.58
CA GLY A 40 10.07 4.01 -1.04
C GLY A 40 10.97 2.90 -1.52
N GLU A 41 10.46 1.68 -1.49
CA GLU A 41 11.23 0.52 -1.94
C GLU A 41 11.55 0.60 -3.42
N LEU A 42 10.56 0.99 -4.22
CA LEU A 42 10.78 1.11 -5.65
C LEU A 42 11.77 2.21 -5.98
N SER A 43 11.71 3.30 -5.22
CA SER A 43 12.69 4.37 -5.39
C SER A 43 14.09 3.90 -5.12
N LEU A 44 14.26 3.16 -4.03
CA LEU A 44 15.58 2.62 -3.69
C LEU A 44 16.07 1.66 -4.76
N GLU A 45 15.17 0.83 -5.27
CA GLU A 45 15.51 -0.10 -6.32
C GLU A 45 15.95 0.63 -7.58
N ALA A 46 15.20 1.65 -7.96
CA ALA A 46 15.49 2.41 -9.16
C ALA A 46 16.83 3.13 -9.04
N LEU A 47 17.13 3.66 -7.87
CA LEU A 47 18.39 4.37 -7.65
C LEU A 47 19.54 3.41 -7.39
N GLY A 48 19.25 2.34 -6.66
CA GLY A 48 20.29 1.39 -6.30
C GLY A 48 20.73 0.52 -7.44
N SER A 49 19.86 0.29 -8.39
CA SER A 49 20.18 -0.59 -9.51
C SER A 49 21.16 0.04 -10.49
N LYS A 50 21.56 1.24 -10.19
CA LYS A 50 22.54 1.89 -11.03
C LYS A 50 23.92 1.31 -10.89
N GLU A 51 24.11 0.55 -9.93
CA GLU A 51 25.42 0.01 -9.64
C GLU A 51 26.09 -0.59 -10.80
#